data_dacf78a46a8e97e1e55626b7b2d08d27
#
_entry.id   dacf78a46a8e97e1e55626b7b2d08d27
#
_cell.length_a   1.000
_cell.length_b   1.000
_cell.length_c   1.000
_cell.angle_alpha   90.00
_cell.angle_beta   90.00
_cell.angle_gamma   90.00
#
_symmetry.space_group_name_H-M   'P 1'
#
loop_
_entity.id
_entity.type
_entity.pdbx_description
1 polymer ?
#
loop_
_entity_poly.entity_id
_entity_poly.type
_entity_poly.pdbx_seq_one_letter_code
_entity_poly.pdbx_strand_id
1 'polypeptide(L)'
;MTTQASGWDFFERIYCISVEERTDRRQAVTRQFDKVGLAGRVEFVIVRRHPTDVEQGMYESHMTCLRKGLEAGAGRIVVFEDDVLFNRFDAGRFNQCTRFLSAHPDWQVLLLGGLIRSSEKTADPCVQKVRYQSLAHAYAINRPYAQTLAYTPWQGIVIDTVFRPLTDHLYAVYPMFAFQNNLPSDNDKYRYLELFRRGCGGLERIQKMIEFYQRHKFGIITAHVLMLLVFLWAVLL
;
A
#
# COMPACT_ATOMS: atom_id res chain seq x y z
N MET A 1 20.65 -27.35 -3.96
CA MET A 1 19.36 -26.65 -3.94
C MET A 1 19.66 -25.18 -4.17
N THR A 2 19.43 -24.66 -5.35
CA THR A 2 19.52 -23.22 -5.65
C THR A 2 18.40 -22.52 -4.88
N THR A 3 18.73 -21.77 -3.84
CA THR A 3 17.80 -20.89 -3.14
C THR A 3 17.21 -19.92 -4.18
N GLN A 4 15.96 -20.13 -4.52
CA GLN A 4 15.24 -19.21 -5.43
C GLN A 4 15.25 -17.83 -4.77
N ALA A 5 15.79 -16.83 -5.46
CA ALA A 5 15.85 -15.46 -4.96
C ALA A 5 14.46 -14.98 -4.49
N SER A 6 14.39 -14.42 -3.31
CA SER A 6 13.15 -13.87 -2.79
C SER A 6 12.76 -12.60 -3.56
N GLY A 7 11.47 -12.40 -3.85
CA GLY A 7 11.00 -11.13 -4.43
C GLY A 7 11.44 -9.90 -3.66
N TRP A 8 11.74 -10.06 -2.38
CA TRP A 8 12.28 -8.98 -1.55
C TRP A 8 13.73 -8.60 -1.94
N ASP A 9 14.49 -9.48 -2.59
CA ASP A 9 15.86 -9.19 -3.05
C ASP A 9 15.89 -8.16 -4.20
N PHE A 10 14.73 -7.90 -4.81
CA PHE A 10 14.56 -6.85 -5.80
C PHE A 10 14.72 -5.45 -5.19
N PHE A 11 14.50 -5.28 -3.89
CA PHE A 11 14.55 -3.99 -3.20
C PHE A 11 15.82 -3.89 -2.36
N GLU A 12 16.59 -2.81 -2.54
CA GLU A 12 17.87 -2.60 -1.86
C GLU A 12 17.70 -2.11 -0.43
N ARG A 13 16.60 -1.39 -0.14
CA ARG A 13 16.29 -0.89 1.21
C ARG A 13 14.82 -1.10 1.55
N ILE A 14 14.60 -1.55 2.78
CA ILE A 14 13.25 -1.80 3.32
C ILE A 14 13.18 -1.13 4.68
N TYR A 15 12.31 -0.15 4.82
CA TYR A 15 12.12 0.63 6.03
C TYR A 15 10.77 0.37 6.66
N CYS A 16 10.69 0.46 8.00
CA CYS A 16 9.44 0.52 8.73
C CYS A 16 9.46 1.74 9.64
N ILE A 17 8.50 2.64 9.43
CA ILE A 17 8.31 3.81 10.27
C ILE A 17 7.65 3.36 11.58
N SER A 18 8.20 3.79 12.72
CA SER A 18 7.60 3.54 14.02
C SER A 18 7.86 4.70 14.98
N VAL A 19 6.84 5.10 15.71
CA VAL A 19 6.95 6.11 16.76
C VAL A 19 7.76 5.54 17.93
N GLU A 20 8.63 6.37 18.54
CA GLU A 20 9.58 5.96 19.58
C GLU A 20 8.90 5.20 20.73
N GLU A 21 7.74 5.66 21.18
CA GLU A 21 6.99 5.07 22.28
C GLU A 21 6.27 3.77 21.93
N ARG A 22 6.06 3.49 20.62
CA ARG A 22 5.25 2.36 20.17
C ARG A 22 6.06 1.05 20.04
N THR A 23 6.74 0.67 21.13
CA THR A 23 7.47 -0.61 21.21
C THR A 23 6.55 -1.82 21.02
N ASP A 24 5.29 -1.71 21.46
CA ASP A 24 4.23 -2.70 21.28
C ASP A 24 3.99 -2.98 19.78
N ARG A 25 3.84 -1.92 18.95
CA ARG A 25 3.65 -2.05 17.51
C ARG A 25 4.90 -2.61 16.84
N ARG A 26 6.10 -2.16 17.23
CA ARG A 26 7.35 -2.72 16.66
C ARG A 26 7.46 -4.21 16.87
N GLN A 27 7.16 -4.70 18.06
CA GLN A 27 7.17 -6.14 18.33
C GLN A 27 6.09 -6.89 17.53
N ALA A 28 4.90 -6.29 17.36
CA ALA A 28 3.82 -6.89 16.58
C ALA A 28 4.18 -6.97 15.10
N VAL A 29 4.70 -5.89 14.53
CA VAL A 29 5.06 -5.84 13.09
C VAL A 29 6.29 -6.70 12.77
N THR A 30 7.25 -6.83 13.69
CA THR A 30 8.38 -7.76 13.53
C THR A 30 7.88 -9.19 13.29
N ARG A 31 6.90 -9.64 14.07
CA ARG A 31 6.26 -10.95 13.86
C ARG A 31 5.54 -11.07 12.51
N GLN A 32 5.08 -9.95 11.95
CA GLN A 32 4.52 -9.95 10.58
C GLN A 32 5.63 -10.08 9.53
N PHE A 33 6.75 -9.37 9.70
CA PHE A 33 7.90 -9.47 8.80
C PHE A 33 8.47 -10.89 8.73
N ASP A 34 8.52 -11.58 9.87
CA ASP A 34 8.97 -12.99 9.92
C ASP A 34 8.11 -13.90 9.02
N LYS A 35 6.78 -13.68 9.00
CA LYS A 35 5.84 -14.49 8.19
C LYS A 35 6.04 -14.36 6.69
N VAL A 36 6.60 -13.24 6.23
CA VAL A 36 6.76 -12.95 4.79
C VAL A 36 8.21 -13.01 4.33
N GLY A 37 9.12 -13.50 5.19
CA GLY A 37 10.54 -13.66 4.85
C GLY A 37 11.35 -12.37 4.90
N LEU A 38 10.93 -11.41 5.70
CA LEU A 38 11.62 -10.13 5.94
C LEU A 38 12.36 -10.07 7.28
N ALA A 39 12.48 -11.20 7.99
CA ALA A 39 13.25 -11.27 9.24
C ALA A 39 14.66 -10.68 9.07
N GLY A 40 15.03 -9.72 9.93
CA GLY A 40 16.36 -9.06 9.91
C GLY A 40 16.66 -8.19 8.69
N ARG A 41 15.71 -7.98 7.76
CA ARG A 41 15.89 -7.19 6.54
C ARG A 41 15.28 -5.80 6.61
N VAL A 42 14.40 -5.58 7.58
CA VAL A 42 13.69 -4.30 7.75
C VAL A 42 14.43 -3.43 8.73
N GLU A 43 14.77 -2.22 8.31
CA GLU A 43 15.35 -1.20 9.16
C GLU A 43 14.24 -0.32 9.72
N PHE A 44 14.13 -0.24 11.06
CA PHE A 44 13.18 0.67 11.69
C PHE A 44 13.69 2.12 11.64
N VAL A 45 12.85 2.99 11.11
CA VAL A 45 13.02 4.45 11.20
C VAL A 45 12.19 4.93 12.39
N ILE A 46 12.90 5.10 13.52
CA ILE A 46 12.27 5.54 14.76
C ILE A 46 12.08 7.05 14.71
N VAL A 47 10.84 7.49 14.88
CA VAL A 47 10.46 8.90 14.83
C VAL A 47 9.81 9.34 16.14
N ARG A 48 9.91 10.63 16.45
CA ARG A 48 9.14 11.24 17.53
C ARG A 48 7.86 11.81 16.98
N ARG A 49 6.81 11.83 17.82
CA ARG A 49 5.56 12.50 17.44
C ARG A 49 5.82 13.96 17.14
N HIS A 50 5.26 14.45 16.03
CA HIS A 50 5.34 15.88 15.72
C HIS A 50 4.57 16.68 16.81
N PRO A 51 5.16 17.74 17.36
CA PRO A 51 4.62 18.39 18.55
C PRO A 51 3.27 19.09 18.31
N THR A 52 2.98 19.50 17.08
CA THR A 52 1.78 20.31 16.75
C THR A 52 0.91 19.71 15.67
N ASP A 53 1.44 18.91 14.75
CA ASP A 53 0.68 18.37 13.62
C ASP A 53 1.09 16.92 13.29
N VAL A 54 0.17 15.99 13.53
CA VAL A 54 0.38 14.56 13.30
C VAL A 54 0.54 14.25 11.80
N GLU A 55 -0.19 14.96 10.93
CA GLU A 55 -0.14 14.74 9.48
C GLU A 55 1.21 15.18 8.89
N GLN A 56 1.73 16.32 9.39
CA GLN A 56 3.09 16.75 9.05
C GLN A 56 4.12 15.70 9.49
N GLY A 57 4.02 15.22 10.74
CA GLY A 57 4.93 14.20 11.27
C GLY A 57 4.91 12.91 10.46
N MET A 58 3.74 12.46 10.03
CA MET A 58 3.58 11.31 9.15
C MET A 58 4.27 11.56 7.81
N TYR A 59 4.00 12.69 7.15
CA TYR A 59 4.62 13.05 5.88
C TYR A 59 6.15 13.06 5.99
N GLU A 60 6.70 13.78 6.96
CA GLU A 60 8.14 13.92 7.17
C GLU A 60 8.82 12.57 7.47
N SER A 61 8.14 11.66 8.15
CA SER A 61 8.64 10.32 8.43
C SER A 61 8.82 9.51 7.15
N HIS A 62 7.87 9.58 6.22
CA HIS A 62 7.99 8.94 4.91
C HIS A 62 9.13 9.57 4.10
N MET A 63 9.22 10.90 4.06
CA MET A 63 10.32 11.59 3.36
C MET A 63 11.68 11.23 3.96
N THR A 64 11.75 11.01 5.28
CA THR A 64 12.98 10.55 5.96
C THR A 64 13.39 9.15 5.47
N CYS A 65 12.45 8.21 5.32
CA CYS A 65 12.75 6.90 4.73
C CYS A 65 13.30 7.02 3.30
N LEU A 66 12.69 7.90 2.48
CA LEU A 66 13.14 8.10 1.10
C LEU A 66 14.54 8.71 1.06
N ARG A 67 14.81 9.78 1.83
CA ARG A 67 16.16 10.40 1.92
C ARG A 67 17.21 9.38 2.34
N LYS A 68 16.94 8.62 3.41
CA LYS A 68 17.85 7.59 3.91
C LYS A 68 18.14 6.52 2.86
N GLY A 69 17.15 6.08 2.11
CA GLY A 69 17.33 5.14 1.01
C GLY A 69 18.16 5.71 -0.13
N LEU A 70 17.91 6.95 -0.52
CA LEU A 70 18.65 7.65 -1.57
C LEU A 70 20.13 7.88 -1.19
N GLU A 71 20.39 8.27 0.04
CA GLU A 71 21.74 8.45 0.61
C GLU A 71 22.50 7.11 0.67
N ALA A 72 21.80 6.01 0.95
CA ALA A 72 22.35 4.66 0.90
C ALA A 72 22.54 4.10 -0.53
N GLY A 73 22.28 4.91 -1.57
CA GLY A 73 22.47 4.53 -2.96
C GLY A 73 21.36 3.62 -3.52
N ALA A 74 20.24 3.39 -2.80
CA ALA A 74 19.20 2.49 -3.23
C ALA A 74 18.53 2.93 -4.54
N GLY A 75 18.31 1.99 -5.44
CA GLY A 75 17.51 2.15 -6.64
C GLY A 75 16.02 1.94 -6.39
N ARG A 76 15.69 1.15 -5.38
CA ARG A 76 14.31 0.73 -5.06
C ARG A 76 14.16 0.60 -3.54
N ILE A 77 13.19 1.31 -3.01
CA ILE A 77 12.97 1.45 -1.57
C ILE A 77 11.57 0.93 -1.25
N VAL A 78 11.43 0.15 -0.18
CA VAL A 78 10.13 -0.23 0.38
C VAL A 78 9.93 0.54 1.68
N VAL A 79 8.72 1.03 1.89
CA VAL A 79 8.32 1.71 3.13
C VAL A 79 7.08 1.04 3.69
N PHE A 80 7.14 0.68 4.98
CA PHE A 80 6.04 0.19 5.79
C PHE A 80 5.76 1.14 6.95
N GLU A 81 4.50 1.15 7.41
CA GLU A 81 4.13 1.65 8.73
C GLU A 81 4.07 0.50 9.74
N ASP A 82 4.22 0.78 11.04
CA ASP A 82 4.31 -0.25 12.10
C ASP A 82 2.97 -0.92 12.46
N ASP A 83 1.91 -0.55 11.77
CA ASP A 83 0.60 -1.20 11.86
C ASP A 83 0.27 -2.09 10.64
N VAL A 84 1.25 -2.37 9.80
CA VAL A 84 1.05 -3.28 8.67
C VAL A 84 0.77 -4.70 9.15
N LEU A 85 -0.21 -5.34 8.48
CA LEU A 85 -0.61 -6.73 8.66
C LEU A 85 -0.49 -7.46 7.33
N PHE A 86 0.22 -8.58 7.28
CA PHE A 86 0.31 -9.39 6.08
C PHE A 86 -0.71 -10.53 6.09
N ASN A 87 -1.49 -10.60 5.04
CA ASN A 87 -2.45 -11.67 4.78
C ASN A 87 -2.40 -12.01 3.28
N ARG A 88 -2.59 -13.28 2.92
CA ARG A 88 -2.53 -13.76 1.52
C ARG A 88 -1.16 -13.60 0.84
N PHE A 89 -0.08 -13.39 1.56
CA PHE A 89 1.25 -13.33 0.96
C PHE A 89 1.57 -14.63 0.25
N ASP A 90 1.99 -14.53 -1.02
CA ASP A 90 2.45 -15.63 -1.85
C ASP A 90 3.79 -15.23 -2.48
N ALA A 91 4.85 -15.91 -2.07
CA ALA A 91 6.21 -15.62 -2.52
C ALA A 91 6.39 -15.83 -4.03
N GLY A 92 5.71 -16.82 -4.61
CA GLY A 92 5.77 -17.08 -6.05
C GLY A 92 5.16 -15.93 -6.87
N ARG A 93 3.98 -15.47 -6.47
CA ARG A 93 3.32 -14.32 -7.09
C ARG A 93 4.12 -13.03 -6.90
N PHE A 94 4.69 -12.84 -5.72
CA PHE A 94 5.50 -11.67 -5.47
C PHE A 94 6.79 -11.66 -6.31
N ASN A 95 7.45 -12.82 -6.46
CA ASN A 95 8.57 -12.98 -7.39
C ASN A 95 8.17 -12.70 -8.84
N GLN A 96 6.97 -13.09 -9.26
CA GLN A 96 6.45 -12.78 -10.59
C GLN A 96 6.22 -11.27 -10.75
N CYS A 97 5.65 -10.61 -9.74
CA CYS A 97 5.47 -9.17 -9.73
C CYS A 97 6.80 -8.41 -9.87
N THR A 98 7.84 -8.80 -9.14
CA THR A 98 9.15 -8.14 -9.22
C THR A 98 9.85 -8.38 -10.58
N ARG A 99 9.63 -9.54 -11.21
CA ARG A 99 10.08 -9.77 -12.62
C ARG A 99 9.36 -8.85 -13.60
N PHE A 100 8.04 -8.64 -13.43
CA PHE A 100 7.30 -7.67 -14.22
C PHE A 100 7.90 -6.27 -14.08
N LEU A 101 8.17 -5.81 -12.85
CA LEU A 101 8.78 -4.48 -12.61
C LEU A 101 10.19 -4.37 -13.22
N SER A 102 10.97 -5.46 -13.20
CA SER A 102 12.29 -5.48 -13.84
C SER A 102 12.20 -5.28 -15.35
N ALA A 103 11.14 -5.79 -15.99
CA ALA A 103 10.89 -5.64 -17.43
C ALA A 103 10.24 -4.28 -17.79
N HIS A 104 9.74 -3.53 -16.80
CA HIS A 104 9.08 -2.24 -16.97
C HIS A 104 9.75 -1.18 -16.08
N PRO A 105 10.99 -0.78 -16.37
CA PRO A 105 11.83 0.05 -15.46
C PRO A 105 11.28 1.45 -15.20
N ASP A 106 10.26 1.87 -15.93
CA ASP A 106 9.53 3.14 -15.80
C ASP A 106 8.49 3.15 -14.67
N TRP A 107 8.27 2.02 -13.96
CA TRP A 107 7.39 2.02 -12.79
C TRP A 107 7.87 3.04 -11.75
N GLN A 108 6.97 3.74 -11.11
CA GLN A 108 7.28 4.73 -10.09
C GLN A 108 6.93 4.25 -8.69
N VAL A 109 5.74 3.70 -8.52
CA VAL A 109 5.26 3.18 -7.23
C VAL A 109 4.61 1.81 -7.44
N LEU A 110 4.90 0.88 -6.53
CA LEU A 110 4.19 -0.39 -6.37
C LEU A 110 3.48 -0.39 -5.02
N LEU A 111 2.17 -0.49 -5.02
CA LEU A 111 1.38 -0.70 -3.80
C LEU A 111 1.43 -2.18 -3.42
N LEU A 112 1.82 -2.47 -2.19
CA LEU A 112 1.70 -3.79 -1.57
C LEU A 112 0.36 -3.92 -0.85
N GLY A 113 -0.20 -2.77 -0.43
CA GLY A 113 -1.52 -2.56 0.15
C GLY A 113 -1.98 -1.13 -0.06
N GLY A 114 -3.29 -0.89 0.08
CA GLY A 114 -3.85 0.44 -0.07
C GLY A 114 -5.26 0.44 -0.65
N LEU A 115 -5.91 1.59 -0.67
CA LEU A 115 -7.18 1.78 -1.34
C LEU A 115 -6.98 2.36 -2.73
N ILE A 116 -7.69 1.81 -3.72
CA ILE A 116 -7.59 2.21 -5.12
C ILE A 116 -8.94 2.70 -5.65
N ARG A 117 -8.90 3.67 -6.56
CA ARG A 117 -10.09 4.19 -7.28
C ARG A 117 -10.47 3.34 -8.48
N SER A 118 -9.46 2.82 -9.15
CA SER A 118 -9.63 1.95 -10.31
C SER A 118 -8.44 1.04 -10.48
N SER A 119 -8.65 -0.06 -11.20
CA SER A 119 -7.58 -0.95 -11.63
C SER A 119 -7.79 -1.38 -13.08
N GLU A 120 -6.68 -1.60 -13.76
CA GLU A 120 -6.57 -2.14 -15.10
C GLU A 120 -5.64 -3.36 -15.07
N LYS A 121 -6.00 -4.39 -15.83
CA LYS A 121 -5.17 -5.58 -15.96
C LYS A 121 -3.90 -5.24 -16.74
N THR A 122 -2.77 -5.77 -16.32
CA THR A 122 -1.55 -5.81 -17.12
C THR A 122 -1.43 -7.14 -17.85
N ALA A 123 -0.35 -7.33 -18.60
CA ALA A 123 -0.02 -8.63 -19.20
C ALA A 123 0.28 -9.70 -18.13
N ASP A 124 0.69 -9.28 -16.92
CA ASP A 124 0.97 -10.17 -15.80
C ASP A 124 -0.21 -10.22 -14.83
N PRO A 125 -0.76 -11.42 -14.52
CA PRO A 125 -1.91 -11.56 -13.63
C PRO A 125 -1.63 -11.16 -12.17
N CYS A 126 -0.35 -11.10 -11.77
CA CYS A 126 0.07 -10.71 -10.42
C CYS A 126 0.27 -9.20 -10.24
N VAL A 127 0.07 -8.40 -11.32
CA VAL A 127 0.26 -6.95 -11.30
C VAL A 127 -0.95 -6.27 -11.92
N GLN A 128 -1.39 -5.18 -11.33
CA GLN A 128 -2.40 -4.28 -11.91
C GLN A 128 -1.85 -2.86 -12.01
N LYS A 129 -2.15 -2.16 -13.08
CA LYS A 129 -2.04 -0.70 -13.15
C LYS A 129 -3.21 -0.10 -12.36
N VAL A 130 -2.96 0.86 -11.48
CA VAL A 130 -4.00 1.35 -10.57
C VAL A 130 -4.02 2.86 -10.48
N ARG A 131 -5.18 3.42 -10.08
CA ARG A 131 -5.29 4.79 -9.58
C ARG A 131 -5.45 4.76 -8.08
N TYR A 132 -4.55 5.42 -7.39
CA TYR A 132 -4.50 5.42 -5.93
C TYR A 132 -5.60 6.28 -5.30
N GLN A 133 -6.09 5.86 -4.14
CA GLN A 133 -7.04 6.60 -3.32
C GLN A 133 -6.43 7.05 -1.98
N SER A 134 -5.93 6.11 -1.17
CA SER A 134 -5.37 6.38 0.17
C SER A 134 -4.70 5.15 0.78
N LEU A 135 -4.14 5.30 1.97
CA LEU A 135 -3.43 4.31 2.79
C LEU A 135 -2.03 4.00 2.25
N ALA A 136 -1.07 4.88 2.59
CA ALA A 136 0.34 4.75 2.22
C ALA A 136 1.15 3.83 3.17
N HIS A 137 0.49 2.88 3.84
CA HIS A 137 1.12 2.04 4.88
C HIS A 137 2.07 0.96 4.36
N ALA A 138 2.05 0.64 3.06
CA ALA A 138 2.89 -0.40 2.47
C ALA A 138 3.09 -0.18 0.97
N TYR A 139 4.23 0.34 0.57
CA TYR A 139 4.54 0.60 -0.84
C TYR A 139 6.03 0.46 -1.12
N ALA A 140 6.35 0.23 -2.40
CA ALA A 140 7.69 0.39 -2.93
C ALA A 140 7.74 1.57 -3.90
N ILE A 141 8.91 2.20 -4.01
CA ILE A 141 9.14 3.37 -4.85
C ILE A 141 10.51 3.23 -5.54
N ASN A 142 10.58 3.63 -6.82
CA ASN A 142 11.84 3.67 -7.54
C ASN A 142 12.63 4.94 -7.22
N ARG A 143 13.96 4.92 -7.48
CA ARG A 143 14.85 6.04 -7.21
C ARG A 143 14.44 7.35 -7.91
N PRO A 144 14.11 7.37 -9.23
CA PRO A 144 13.72 8.61 -9.90
C PRO A 144 12.55 9.31 -9.22
N TYR A 145 11.49 8.55 -8.87
CA TYR A 145 10.33 9.15 -8.23
C TYR A 145 10.57 9.46 -6.74
N ALA A 146 11.35 8.65 -6.03
CA ALA A 146 11.77 8.96 -4.67
C ALA A 146 12.54 10.30 -4.59
N GLN A 147 13.38 10.61 -5.58
CA GLN A 147 14.11 11.88 -5.66
C GLN A 147 13.18 13.09 -5.79
N THR A 148 12.06 12.95 -6.50
CA THR A 148 11.08 14.06 -6.63
C THR A 148 10.33 14.34 -5.34
N LEU A 149 10.15 13.32 -4.48
CA LEU A 149 9.37 13.45 -3.25
C LEU A 149 10.23 13.77 -2.02
N ALA A 150 11.38 13.12 -1.89
CA ALA A 150 12.18 13.08 -0.66
C ALA A 150 12.53 14.46 -0.08
N TYR A 151 12.68 15.46 -0.94
CA TYR A 151 13.08 16.83 -0.57
C TYR A 151 11.95 17.85 -0.73
N THR A 152 10.73 17.39 -1.06
CA THR A 152 9.56 18.28 -1.12
C THR A 152 9.13 18.62 0.30
N PRO A 153 9.08 19.92 0.66
CA PRO A 153 8.61 20.31 1.98
C PRO A 153 7.12 20.02 2.13
N TRP A 154 6.68 19.79 3.36
CA TRP A 154 5.27 19.61 3.63
C TRP A 154 4.45 20.88 3.32
N GLN A 155 3.36 20.74 2.61
CA GLN A 155 2.47 21.80 2.15
C GLN A 155 1.02 21.58 2.59
N GLY A 156 0.80 20.97 3.76
CA GLY A 156 -0.55 20.63 4.24
C GLY A 156 -1.15 19.40 3.54
N ILE A 157 -0.33 18.61 2.84
CA ILE A 157 -0.78 17.41 2.13
C ILE A 157 -0.63 16.21 3.04
N VAL A 158 -1.72 15.47 3.23
CA VAL A 158 -1.70 14.19 3.96
C VAL A 158 -0.94 13.15 3.11
N ILE A 159 -0.01 12.41 3.74
CA ILE A 159 0.78 11.37 3.05
C ILE A 159 -0.11 10.39 2.27
N ASP A 160 -1.26 10.07 2.82
CA ASP A 160 -2.28 9.23 2.19
C ASP A 160 -2.81 9.75 0.84
N THR A 161 -2.39 10.92 0.40
CA THR A 161 -2.83 11.50 -0.88
C THR A 161 -1.68 11.74 -1.86
N VAL A 162 -0.44 11.54 -1.43
CA VAL A 162 0.77 11.92 -2.18
C VAL A 162 0.88 11.22 -3.55
N PHE A 163 0.34 9.99 -3.67
CA PHE A 163 0.37 9.24 -4.92
C PHE A 163 -0.85 9.48 -5.83
N ARG A 164 -1.84 10.29 -5.39
CA ARG A 164 -3.06 10.56 -6.20
C ARG A 164 -2.79 11.22 -7.56
N PRO A 165 -1.80 12.11 -7.70
CA PRO A 165 -1.48 12.72 -8.99
C PRO A 165 -0.92 11.73 -10.02
N LEU A 166 -0.40 10.56 -9.56
CA LEU A 166 0.13 9.56 -10.48
C LEU A 166 -1.01 8.92 -11.29
N THR A 167 -0.96 9.12 -12.60
CA THR A 167 -1.92 8.53 -13.53
C THR A 167 -1.35 7.30 -14.25
N ASP A 168 -0.04 7.28 -14.39
CA ASP A 168 0.73 6.25 -15.07
C ASP A 168 1.83 5.72 -14.15
N HIS A 169 2.43 4.58 -14.48
CA HIS A 169 3.58 4.01 -13.76
C HIS A 169 3.32 3.69 -12.27
N LEU A 170 2.04 3.68 -11.85
CA LEU A 170 1.61 3.25 -10.53
C LEU A 170 0.92 1.90 -10.62
N TYR A 171 1.52 0.93 -9.95
CA TYR A 171 1.08 -0.46 -9.98
C TYR A 171 0.71 -0.94 -8.57
N ALA A 172 -0.04 -2.02 -8.51
CA ALA A 172 -0.30 -2.78 -7.29
C ALA A 172 -0.03 -4.26 -7.53
N VAL A 173 0.51 -4.94 -6.52
CA VAL A 173 0.51 -6.41 -6.52
C VAL A 173 -0.93 -6.91 -6.47
N TYR A 174 -1.22 -8.01 -7.18
CA TYR A 174 -2.56 -8.58 -7.17
C TYR A 174 -2.53 -10.09 -6.86
N PRO A 175 -3.33 -10.51 -5.86
CA PRO A 175 -4.04 -9.68 -4.89
C PRO A 175 -3.07 -8.96 -3.92
N MET A 176 -3.44 -7.76 -3.47
CA MET A 176 -2.68 -7.05 -2.45
C MET A 176 -2.62 -7.88 -1.17
N PHE A 177 -1.47 -7.89 -0.50
CA PHE A 177 -1.22 -8.73 0.68
C PHE A 177 -0.88 -7.96 1.95
N ALA A 178 -0.65 -6.64 1.85
CA ALA A 178 -0.42 -5.79 2.99
C ALA A 178 -1.69 -5.02 3.34
N PHE A 179 -2.06 -5.01 4.61
CA PHE A 179 -3.26 -4.37 5.14
C PHE A 179 -2.88 -3.54 6.36
N GLN A 180 -3.69 -2.54 6.67
CA GLN A 180 -3.53 -1.78 7.89
C GLN A 180 -4.33 -2.43 9.03
N ASN A 181 -3.71 -2.58 10.20
CA ASN A 181 -4.38 -3.13 11.37
C ASN A 181 -5.45 -2.15 11.89
N ASN A 182 -6.52 -2.71 12.48
CA ASN A 182 -7.60 -1.94 13.10
C ASN A 182 -7.27 -1.41 14.50
N LEU A 183 -6.00 -1.24 14.84
CA LEU A 183 -5.60 -0.62 16.11
C LEU A 183 -6.04 0.86 16.12
N PRO A 184 -6.35 1.42 17.30
CA PRO A 184 -6.71 2.82 17.40
C PRO A 184 -5.66 3.71 16.74
N SER A 185 -6.13 4.60 15.86
CA SER A 185 -5.26 5.61 15.25
C SER A 185 -4.84 6.62 16.34
N ASP A 186 -3.60 7.08 16.25
CA ASP A 186 -3.13 8.20 17.06
C ASP A 186 -3.63 9.56 16.54
N ASN A 187 -4.43 9.56 15.45
CA ASN A 187 -4.99 10.76 14.84
C ASN A 187 -6.50 10.90 15.16
N ASP A 188 -6.82 11.71 16.15
CA ASP A 188 -8.21 11.95 16.61
C ASP A 188 -9.08 12.67 15.58
N LYS A 189 -8.50 13.34 14.57
CA LYS A 189 -9.25 14.07 13.53
C LYS A 189 -10.26 13.19 12.78
N TYR A 190 -10.01 11.88 12.71
CA TYR A 190 -10.82 10.96 11.89
C TYR A 190 -11.62 9.95 12.71
N ARG A 191 -11.92 10.24 13.98
CA ARG A 191 -12.61 9.33 14.92
C ARG A 191 -13.92 8.77 14.37
N TYR A 192 -14.75 9.61 13.72
CA TYR A 192 -16.01 9.15 13.13
C TYR A 192 -15.79 8.23 11.92
N LEU A 193 -14.78 8.54 11.10
CA LEU A 193 -14.41 7.69 9.98
C LEU A 193 -13.88 6.32 10.46
N GLU A 194 -13.18 6.32 11.57
CA GLU A 194 -12.68 5.09 12.20
C GLU A 194 -13.83 4.22 12.74
N LEU A 195 -14.83 4.82 13.40
CA LEU A 195 -16.03 4.12 13.82
C LEU A 195 -16.79 3.52 12.63
N PHE A 196 -16.94 4.26 11.54
CA PHE A 196 -17.55 3.77 10.31
C PHE A 196 -16.73 2.58 9.71
N ARG A 197 -15.41 2.72 9.63
CA ARG A 197 -14.51 1.65 9.14
C ARG A 197 -14.64 0.38 9.97
N ARG A 198 -14.71 0.50 11.30
CA ARG A 198 -14.93 -0.63 12.22
C ARG A 198 -16.30 -1.27 12.00
N GLY A 199 -17.35 -0.47 11.81
CA GLY A 199 -18.70 -0.96 11.48
C GLY A 199 -18.75 -1.74 10.16
N CYS A 200 -17.90 -1.40 9.18
CA CYS A 200 -17.73 -2.14 7.92
C CYS A 200 -16.83 -3.38 8.04
N GLY A 201 -16.36 -3.73 9.23
CA GLY A 201 -15.48 -4.88 9.48
C GLY A 201 -13.99 -4.58 9.32
N GLY A 202 -13.60 -3.28 9.35
CA GLY A 202 -12.23 -2.82 9.35
C GLY A 202 -11.64 -2.56 7.97
N LEU A 203 -10.46 -1.93 7.96
CA LEU A 203 -9.76 -1.52 6.74
C LEU A 203 -9.38 -2.68 5.84
N GLU A 204 -8.97 -3.81 6.40
CA GLU A 204 -8.64 -5.02 5.63
C GLU A 204 -9.84 -5.49 4.80
N ARG A 205 -11.05 -5.54 5.39
CA ARG A 205 -12.27 -5.94 4.68
C ARG A 205 -12.64 -4.94 3.60
N ILE A 206 -12.55 -3.64 3.91
CA ILE A 206 -12.84 -2.56 2.95
C ILE A 206 -11.87 -2.66 1.76
N GLN A 207 -10.58 -2.83 2.00
CA GLN A 207 -9.57 -2.97 0.94
C GLN A 207 -9.88 -4.19 0.05
N LYS A 208 -10.17 -5.35 0.63
CA LYS A 208 -10.55 -6.57 -0.11
C LYS A 208 -11.82 -6.38 -0.93
N MET A 209 -12.82 -5.69 -0.39
CA MET A 209 -14.07 -5.40 -1.11
C MET A 209 -13.84 -4.46 -2.29
N ILE A 210 -13.04 -3.39 -2.11
CA ILE A 210 -12.70 -2.46 -3.18
C ILE A 210 -11.91 -3.19 -4.28
N GLU A 211 -10.91 -3.98 -3.90
CA GLU A 211 -10.11 -4.77 -4.82
C GLU A 211 -10.99 -5.72 -5.65
N PHE A 212 -11.89 -6.45 -4.98
CA PHE A 212 -12.85 -7.33 -5.64
C PHE A 212 -13.76 -6.56 -6.61
N TYR A 213 -14.36 -5.46 -6.15
CA TYR A 213 -15.22 -4.62 -6.98
C TYR A 213 -14.48 -4.11 -8.21
N GLN A 214 -13.28 -3.54 -8.05
CA GLN A 214 -12.51 -3.01 -9.17
C GLN A 214 -12.13 -4.10 -10.18
N ARG A 215 -11.87 -5.31 -9.72
CA ARG A 215 -11.56 -6.47 -10.57
C ARG A 215 -12.75 -6.94 -11.39
N HIS A 216 -13.97 -6.87 -10.82
CA HIS A 216 -15.18 -7.47 -11.37
C HIS A 216 -16.24 -6.44 -11.75
N LYS A 217 -15.94 -5.13 -11.69
CA LYS A 217 -16.93 -4.05 -11.84
C LYS A 217 -17.80 -4.17 -13.09
N PHE A 218 -17.24 -4.53 -14.23
CA PHE A 218 -18.02 -4.66 -15.46
C PHE A 218 -19.06 -5.79 -15.35
N GLY A 219 -18.69 -6.96 -14.85
CA GLY A 219 -19.64 -8.05 -14.61
C GLY A 219 -20.70 -7.69 -13.58
N ILE A 220 -20.33 -7.00 -12.50
CA ILE A 220 -21.24 -6.54 -11.46
C ILE A 220 -22.24 -5.52 -12.05
N ILE A 221 -21.77 -4.53 -12.81
CA ILE A 221 -22.62 -3.52 -13.45
C ILE A 221 -23.56 -4.18 -14.46
N THR A 222 -23.04 -5.07 -15.32
CA THR A 222 -23.85 -5.79 -16.30
C THR A 222 -24.96 -6.61 -15.62
N ALA A 223 -24.63 -7.33 -14.55
CA ALA A 223 -25.62 -8.09 -13.79
C ALA A 223 -26.74 -7.21 -13.21
N HIS A 224 -26.38 -6.04 -12.66
CA HIS A 224 -27.37 -5.09 -12.13
C HIS A 224 -28.25 -4.51 -13.24
N VAL A 225 -27.68 -4.15 -14.39
CA VAL A 225 -28.46 -3.66 -15.53
C VAL A 225 -29.44 -4.73 -16.04
N LEU A 226 -28.97 -5.97 -16.16
CA LEU A 226 -29.87 -7.07 -16.58
C LEU A 226 -30.99 -7.30 -15.58
N MET A 227 -30.71 -7.32 -14.28
CA MET A 227 -31.75 -7.46 -13.25
C MET A 227 -32.76 -6.31 -13.31
N LEU A 228 -32.30 -5.08 -13.53
CA LEU A 228 -33.21 -3.93 -13.70
C LEU A 228 -34.12 -4.09 -14.92
N LEU A 229 -33.56 -4.50 -16.06
CA LEU A 229 -34.34 -4.74 -17.28
C LEU A 229 -35.40 -5.83 -17.10
N VAL A 230 -35.06 -6.95 -16.44
CA VAL A 230 -36.01 -8.03 -16.11
C VAL A 230 -37.10 -7.51 -15.18
N PHE A 231 -36.72 -6.73 -14.15
CA PHE A 231 -37.71 -6.15 -13.24
C PHE A 231 -38.67 -5.20 -13.96
N LEU A 232 -38.16 -4.28 -14.79
CA LEU A 232 -39.00 -3.37 -15.59
C LEU A 232 -39.91 -4.13 -16.55
N TRP A 233 -39.41 -5.17 -17.20
CA TRP A 233 -40.22 -6.01 -18.06
C TRP A 233 -41.39 -6.70 -17.31
N ALA A 234 -41.08 -7.23 -16.10
CA ALA A 234 -42.10 -7.90 -15.27
C ALA A 234 -43.14 -6.94 -14.67
N VAL A 235 -42.84 -5.65 -14.54
CA VAL A 235 -43.78 -4.63 -14.04
C VAL A 235 -44.65 -4.05 -15.15
N LEU A 236 -44.18 -4.10 -16.41
CA LEU A 236 -44.88 -3.52 -17.56
C LEU A 236 -45.81 -4.56 -18.28
N LEU A 237 -45.72 -5.86 -17.92
CA LEU A 237 -46.62 -6.91 -18.31
C LEU A 237 -47.72 -7.14 -17.28
#